data_6d3af21a2735551a934c41e79fd79d5b
#
_entry.id   6d3af21a2735551a934c41e79fd79d5b
#
_cell.length_a   1.000
_cell.length_b   1.000
_cell.length_c   1.000
_cell.angle_alpha   90.00
_cell.angle_beta   90.00
_cell.angle_gamma   90.00
#
_symmetry.space_group_name_H-M   'P 1'
#
loop_
_entity.id
_entity.type
_entity.pdbx_description
1 polymer ?
#
loop_
_entity_poly.entity_id
_entity_poly.type
_entity_poly.pdbx_seq_one_letter_code
_entity_poly.pdbx_strand_id
1 'polypeptide(L)'
;MLTPNASCTLYLQTGPYRYRRIFCPSVFWQEDADGTSVIIPEDLPEQYKGEKREHDFIIRGERTGEVTDTESKKALLADKPLTVKNLVHCAFGGLPHCEVTTE
;
A
#
# COMPACT_ATOMS: atom_id res chain seq x y z
N MET A 1 -14.31 16.30 -10.59
CA MET A 1 -14.28 15.07 -9.78
C MET A 1 -13.16 14.16 -10.26
N LEU A 2 -12.32 13.71 -9.33
CA LEU A 2 -11.25 12.78 -9.68
C LEU A 2 -11.83 11.37 -9.84
N THR A 3 -11.38 10.68 -10.87
CA THR A 3 -11.77 9.30 -11.11
C THR A 3 -10.60 8.38 -10.76
N PRO A 4 -10.81 7.29 -10.02
CA PRO A 4 -9.75 6.33 -9.75
C PRO A 4 -9.16 5.80 -11.06
N ASN A 5 -7.85 5.71 -11.12
CA ASN A 5 -7.13 5.33 -12.35
C ASN A 5 -6.36 4.02 -12.24
N ALA A 6 -6.42 3.37 -11.09
CA ALA A 6 -5.65 2.14 -10.87
C ALA A 6 -6.26 1.30 -9.76
N SER A 7 -5.69 0.13 -9.58
CA SER A 7 -5.85 -0.69 -8.38
C SER A 7 -4.48 -0.94 -7.78
N CYS A 8 -4.43 -1.39 -6.55
CA CYS A 8 -3.15 -1.73 -5.92
C CYS A 8 -3.31 -2.84 -4.89
N THR A 9 -2.20 -3.47 -4.54
CA THR A 9 -2.13 -4.45 -3.48
C THR A 9 -1.10 -3.98 -2.47
N LEU A 10 -1.54 -3.85 -1.22
CA LEU A 10 -0.66 -3.48 -0.11
C LEU A 10 -0.19 -4.73 0.61
N TYR A 11 1.09 -4.75 0.98
CA TYR A 11 1.66 -5.77 1.86
C TYR A 11 2.17 -5.07 3.10
N LEU A 12 1.38 -5.16 4.18
CA LEU A 12 1.70 -4.50 5.45
C LEU A 12 2.34 -5.48 6.40
N GLN A 13 3.55 -5.17 6.85
CA GLN A 13 4.34 -6.07 7.67
C GLN A 13 3.66 -6.33 9.03
N THR A 14 3.48 -7.60 9.36
CA THR A 14 2.94 -8.04 10.65
C THR A 14 3.96 -8.84 11.47
N GLY A 15 5.09 -9.21 10.87
CA GLY A 15 6.16 -9.95 11.51
C GLY A 15 7.37 -9.98 10.57
N PRO A 16 8.51 -10.60 10.97
CA PRO A 16 9.75 -10.57 10.17
C PRO A 16 9.60 -11.05 8.74
N TYR A 17 8.75 -12.04 8.50
CA TYR A 17 8.51 -12.60 7.16
C TYR A 17 7.04 -12.73 6.87
N ARG A 18 6.19 -12.01 7.58
CA ARG A 18 4.74 -12.08 7.43
C ARG A 18 4.20 -10.70 7.07
N TYR A 19 3.31 -10.69 6.09
CA TYR A 19 2.67 -9.48 5.62
C TYR A 19 1.18 -9.72 5.46
N ARG A 20 0.39 -8.73 5.80
CA ARG A 20 -1.03 -8.75 5.50
C ARG A 20 -1.24 -8.16 4.12
N ARG A 21 -1.86 -8.93 3.23
CA ARG A 21 -2.20 -8.47 1.88
C ARG A 21 -3.56 -7.79 1.91
N ILE A 22 -3.62 -6.59 1.37
CA ILE A 22 -4.87 -5.83 1.22
C ILE A 22 -4.97 -5.38 -0.22
N PHE A 23 -6.01 -5.84 -0.91
CA PHE A 23 -6.27 -5.40 -2.27
C PHE A 23 -7.21 -4.20 -2.27
N CYS A 24 -6.81 -3.14 -2.96
CA CYS A 24 -7.60 -1.91 -3.12
C CYS A 24 -7.99 -1.78 -4.60
N PRO A 25 -9.26 -2.02 -4.94
CA PRO A 25 -9.68 -2.09 -6.35
C PRO A 25 -9.73 -0.74 -7.06
N SER A 26 -9.85 0.35 -6.33
CA SER A 26 -9.98 1.68 -6.93
C SER A 26 -9.15 2.68 -6.14
N VAL A 27 -8.04 3.13 -6.71
CA VAL A 27 -7.13 4.07 -6.06
C VAL A 27 -6.73 5.15 -7.05
N PHE A 28 -6.20 6.26 -6.51
CA PHE A 28 -5.63 7.34 -7.31
C PHE A 28 -4.13 7.19 -7.29
N TRP A 29 -3.57 6.73 -8.39
CA TRP A 29 -2.14 6.45 -8.54
C TRP A 29 -1.47 7.61 -9.28
N GLN A 30 -0.47 8.22 -8.66
CA GLN A 30 0.26 9.35 -9.24
C GLN A 30 1.77 9.11 -9.14
N GLU A 31 2.44 9.15 -10.28
CA GLU A 31 3.89 9.03 -10.34
C GLU A 31 4.49 10.37 -10.74
N ASP A 32 5.55 10.78 -10.06
CA ASP A 32 6.27 12.00 -10.37
C ASP A 32 7.78 11.80 -10.18
N ALA A 33 8.57 12.87 -10.32
CA ALA A 33 10.03 12.79 -10.22
C ALA A 33 10.52 12.41 -8.82
N ASP A 34 9.71 12.64 -7.80
CA ASP A 34 10.07 12.40 -6.41
C ASP A 34 9.60 11.03 -5.89
N GLY A 35 8.83 10.30 -6.70
CA GLY A 35 8.31 9.01 -6.32
C GLY A 35 6.86 8.81 -6.69
N THR A 36 6.23 7.83 -6.07
CA THR A 36 4.83 7.50 -6.32
C THR A 36 3.99 7.84 -5.10
N SER A 37 2.85 8.47 -5.33
CA SER A 37 1.84 8.75 -4.31
C SER A 37 0.55 8.05 -4.68
N VAL A 38 -0.09 7.42 -3.69
CA VAL A 38 -1.34 6.70 -3.92
C VAL A 38 -2.36 7.14 -2.89
N ILE A 39 -3.54 7.53 -3.35
CA ILE A 39 -4.67 7.85 -2.48
C ILE A 39 -5.63 6.68 -2.53
N ILE A 40 -5.88 6.08 -1.38
CA ILE A 40 -6.78 4.93 -1.24
C ILE A 40 -8.05 5.42 -0.58
N PRO A 41 -9.18 5.49 -1.32
CA PRO A 41 -10.45 5.97 -0.77
C PRO A 41 -11.17 4.90 0.06
N GLU A 42 -10.40 4.19 0.86
CA GLU A 42 -10.89 3.14 1.75
C GLU A 42 -10.25 3.31 3.12
N ASP A 43 -10.94 2.83 4.14
CA ASP A 43 -10.44 2.87 5.49
C ASP A 43 -9.67 1.59 5.79
N LEU A 44 -8.36 1.73 6.05
CA LEU A 44 -7.52 0.60 6.41
C LEU A 44 -7.69 0.24 7.88
N PRO A 45 -7.37 -1.01 8.28
CA PRO A 45 -7.40 -1.39 9.69
C PRO A 45 -6.61 -0.41 10.54
N GLU A 46 -7.18 -0.01 11.67
CA GLU A 46 -6.64 1.07 12.50
C GLU A 46 -5.21 0.82 12.98
N GLN A 47 -4.86 -0.44 13.20
CA GLN A 47 -3.51 -0.82 13.63
C GLN A 47 -2.43 -0.46 12.60
N TYR A 48 -2.81 -0.14 11.38
CA TYR A 48 -1.87 0.24 10.33
C TYR A 48 -1.88 1.73 10.02
N LYS A 49 -2.64 2.52 10.76
CA LYS A 49 -2.79 3.96 10.51
C LYS A 49 -1.80 4.78 11.33
N GLY A 50 -1.43 5.92 10.77
CA GLY A 50 -0.75 6.98 11.52
C GLY A 50 0.70 6.72 11.89
N GLU A 51 1.30 5.66 11.39
CA GLU A 51 2.68 5.33 11.72
C GLU A 51 3.57 5.36 10.49
N LYS A 52 4.84 5.69 10.74
CA LYS A 52 5.86 5.58 9.71
C LYS A 52 6.12 4.10 9.43
N ARG A 53 5.94 3.70 8.19
CA ARG A 53 6.08 2.30 7.78
C ARG A 53 7.27 2.18 6.83
N GLU A 54 8.33 1.48 7.25
CA GLU A 54 9.58 1.37 6.48
C GLU A 54 9.74 0.04 5.74
N HIS A 55 8.92 -0.94 6.08
CA HIS A 55 9.08 -2.30 5.54
C HIS A 55 7.82 -2.82 4.85
N ASP A 56 6.89 -1.92 4.55
CA ASP A 56 5.69 -2.27 3.82
C ASP A 56 5.92 -2.08 2.33
N PHE A 57 5.14 -2.78 1.51
CA PHE A 57 5.26 -2.72 0.07
C PHE A 57 3.91 -2.47 -0.59
N ILE A 58 3.94 -1.86 -1.77
CA ILE A 58 2.75 -1.64 -2.59
C ILE A 58 3.06 -2.02 -4.03
N ILE A 59 2.10 -2.70 -4.66
CA ILE A 59 2.19 -3.09 -6.07
C ILE A 59 0.95 -2.55 -6.79
N ARG A 60 1.17 -1.93 -7.95
CA ARG A 60 0.05 -1.52 -8.80
C ARG A 60 -0.61 -2.76 -9.40
N GLY A 61 -1.94 -2.82 -9.34
CA GLY A 61 -2.70 -3.97 -9.80
C GLY A 61 -2.96 -4.98 -8.69
N GLU A 62 -3.57 -6.09 -9.02
CA GLU A 62 -3.86 -7.16 -8.08
C GLU A 62 -2.74 -8.20 -8.07
N ARG A 63 -2.21 -8.47 -6.87
CA ARG A 63 -1.30 -9.58 -6.64
C ARG A 63 -1.92 -10.49 -5.59
N THR A 64 -2.10 -11.76 -5.90
CA THR A 64 -2.86 -12.69 -5.06
C THR A 64 -2.03 -13.52 -4.10
N GLY A 65 -0.70 -13.51 -4.23
CA GLY A 65 0.17 -14.32 -3.36
C GLY A 65 0.25 -13.78 -1.94
N GLU A 66 0.03 -14.64 -0.96
CA GLU A 66 0.23 -14.31 0.44
C GLU A 66 1.71 -14.36 0.79
N VAL A 67 2.14 -13.58 1.79
CA VAL A 67 3.52 -13.56 2.26
C VAL A 67 3.54 -13.98 3.72
N THR A 68 4.00 -15.21 3.97
CA THR A 68 3.98 -15.82 5.28
C THR A 68 5.33 -16.42 5.70
N ASP A 69 6.32 -16.44 4.80
CA ASP A 69 7.64 -17.01 5.07
C ASP A 69 8.70 -16.37 4.16
N THR A 70 9.93 -16.85 4.28
CA THR A 70 11.06 -16.33 3.51
C THR A 70 10.88 -16.53 2.00
N GLU A 71 10.36 -17.68 1.59
CA GLU A 71 10.16 -17.98 0.17
C GLU A 71 9.12 -17.07 -0.47
N SER A 72 7.98 -16.88 0.20
CA SER A 72 6.94 -15.99 -0.32
C SER A 72 7.39 -14.53 -0.31
N LYS A 73 8.22 -14.13 0.66
CA LYS A 73 8.80 -12.78 0.67
C LYS A 73 9.74 -12.58 -0.51
N LYS A 74 10.57 -13.58 -0.84
CA LYS A 74 11.44 -13.51 -2.02
C LYS A 74 10.63 -13.38 -3.30
N ALA A 75 9.51 -14.10 -3.40
CA ALA A 75 8.62 -14.01 -4.55
C ALA A 75 8.02 -12.61 -4.68
N LEU A 76 7.62 -12.00 -3.56
CA LEU A 76 7.14 -10.62 -3.56
C LEU A 76 8.22 -9.66 -4.07
N LEU A 77 9.44 -9.77 -3.54
CA LEU A 77 10.54 -8.89 -3.94
C LEU A 77 10.93 -9.06 -5.41
N ALA A 78 10.75 -10.26 -5.95
CA ALA A 78 11.01 -10.53 -7.37
C ALA A 78 10.04 -9.77 -8.28
N ASP A 79 8.85 -9.45 -7.80
CA ASP A 79 7.86 -8.66 -8.53
C ASP A 79 8.13 -7.14 -8.46
N LYS A 80 9.24 -6.74 -7.84
CA LYS A 80 9.70 -5.36 -7.74
C LYS A 80 8.64 -4.41 -7.16
N PRO A 81 8.15 -4.66 -5.94
CA PRO A 81 7.19 -3.78 -5.31
C PRO A 81 7.83 -2.44 -4.97
N LEU A 82 7.00 -1.40 -4.85
CA LEU A 82 7.46 -0.13 -4.31
C LEU A 82 7.48 -0.20 -2.79
N THR A 83 8.52 0.38 -2.18
CA THR A 83 8.63 0.42 -0.72
C THR A 83 7.81 1.60 -0.20
N VAL A 84 6.93 1.32 0.75
CA VAL A 84 6.10 2.35 1.37
C VAL A 84 6.98 3.16 2.33
N LYS A 85 7.03 4.47 2.12
CA LYS A 85 7.74 5.40 2.99
C LYS A 85 6.85 5.89 4.12
N ASN A 86 5.63 6.28 3.79
CA ASN A 86 4.63 6.74 4.75
C ASN A 86 3.26 6.22 4.38
N LEU A 87 2.46 5.91 5.38
CA LEU A 87 1.06 5.62 5.21
C LEU A 87 0.30 6.46 6.23
N VAL A 88 -0.50 7.39 5.74
CA VAL A 88 -1.19 8.37 6.58
C VAL A 88 -2.69 8.25 6.39
N HIS A 89 -3.40 8.19 7.51
CA HIS A 89 -4.86 8.21 7.50
C HIS A 89 -5.33 9.65 7.50
N CYS A 90 -6.17 10.00 6.54
CA CYS A 90 -6.76 11.34 6.41
C CYS A 90 -8.27 11.24 6.52
N ALA A 91 -8.87 12.16 7.27
CA ALA A 91 -10.31 12.19 7.47
C ALA A 91 -10.91 13.56 7.13
N PHE A 92 -10.29 14.27 6.19
CA PHE A 92 -10.77 15.61 5.79
C PHE A 92 -12.04 15.50 4.97
N GLY A 93 -12.94 16.43 5.15
CA GLY A 93 -14.18 16.50 4.40
C GLY A 93 -15.17 15.39 4.69
N GLY A 94 -14.98 14.68 5.80
CA GLY A 94 -15.88 13.60 6.20
C GLY A 94 -15.72 12.31 5.40
N LEU A 95 -14.70 12.22 4.52
CA LEU A 95 -14.42 11.03 3.73
C LEU A 95 -13.09 10.44 4.16
N PRO A 96 -13.10 9.35 4.95
CA PRO A 96 -11.86 8.70 5.35
C PRO A 96 -11.11 8.16 4.13
N HIS A 97 -9.81 8.39 4.09
CA HIS A 97 -8.95 7.82 3.05
C HIS A 97 -7.54 7.67 3.59
N CYS A 98 -6.72 6.94 2.89
CA CYS A 98 -5.32 6.77 3.24
C CYS A 98 -4.44 7.31 2.12
N GLU A 99 -3.34 7.96 2.48
CA GLU A 99 -2.33 8.41 1.53
C GLU A 99 -1.08 7.57 1.74
N VAL A 100 -0.59 6.98 0.64
CA VAL A 100 0.63 6.18 0.65
C VAL A 100 1.67 6.93 -0.17
N THR A 101 2.85 7.14 0.43
CA THR A 101 3.99 7.72 -0.26
C THR A 101 5.09 6.67 -0.34
N THR A 102 5.73 6.53 -1.50
CA THR A 102 6.79 5.55 -1.73
C THR A 102 8.15 6.23 -1.86
N GLU A 103 9.17 5.44 -1.70
CA GLU A 103 10.54 5.89 -1.98
C GLU A 103 10.84 5.90 -3.46
#